data_7865afa4b0c13e03ce92d7b7f8f8f6a1
#
_entry.id   7865afa4b0c13e03ce92d7b7f8f8f6a1
#
_cell.length_a   1.000
_cell.length_b   1.000
_cell.length_c   1.000
_cell.angle_alpha   90.00
_cell.angle_beta   90.00
_cell.angle_gamma   90.00
#
_symmetry.space_group_name_H-M   'P 1'
#
loop_
_entity.id
_entity.type
_entity.pdbx_description
1 polymer ?
#
loop_
_entity_poly.entity_id
_entity_poly.type
_entity_poly.pdbx_seq_one_letter_code
_entity_poly.pdbx_strand_id
1 'polypeptide(L)'
;MWIAKILIALIGILHVYILVLEMFLWDKPQGLKAFGNNLEKAKLTKVLAQNQGLYNGFLAAGLFWSLLVSNPDFSRTIATFFLGCVFVAGIYGGLTASKKIIYIQAVPALLALLVLHFA
;
A
#
# COMPACT_ATOMS: atom_id res chain seq x y z
N MET A 1 14.64 15.94 1.69
CA MET A 1 14.47 14.50 1.97
C MET A 1 13.44 14.20 3.04
N TRP A 2 13.23 15.11 3.98
CA TRP A 2 12.22 14.87 5.00
C TRP A 2 10.79 14.80 4.42
N ILE A 3 10.49 15.53 3.35
CA ILE A 3 9.18 15.44 2.68
C ILE A 3 8.97 14.04 2.11
N ALA A 4 9.99 13.49 1.44
CA ALA A 4 9.93 12.12 0.92
C ALA A 4 9.71 11.12 2.05
N LYS A 5 10.40 11.26 3.17
CA LYS A 5 10.27 10.38 4.33
C LYS A 5 8.86 10.43 4.92
N ILE A 6 8.26 11.61 4.99
CA ILE A 6 6.88 11.75 5.46
C ILE A 6 5.91 11.01 4.52
N LEU A 7 6.08 11.20 3.21
CA LEU A 7 5.23 10.51 2.22
C LEU A 7 5.39 8.99 2.32
N ILE A 8 6.60 8.50 2.46
CA ILE A 8 6.88 7.07 2.61
C ILE A 8 6.21 6.53 3.88
N ALA A 9 6.32 7.26 4.99
CA ALA A 9 5.69 6.85 6.25
C ALA A 9 4.17 6.79 6.11
N LEU A 10 3.57 7.78 5.47
CA LEU A 10 2.11 7.81 5.26
C LEU A 10 1.64 6.66 4.38
N ILE A 11 2.39 6.35 3.32
CA ILE A 11 2.06 5.23 2.44
C ILE A 11 2.22 3.91 3.19
N GLY A 12 3.26 3.79 4.02
CA GLY A 12 3.46 2.62 4.87
C GLY A 12 2.29 2.42 5.85
N ILE A 13 1.86 3.49 6.50
CA ILE A 13 0.72 3.45 7.42
C ILE A 13 -0.56 3.06 6.68
N LEU A 14 -0.77 3.60 5.48
CA LEU A 14 -1.93 3.24 4.65
C LEU A 14 -1.94 1.74 4.36
N HIS A 15 -0.79 1.15 4.04
CA HIS A 15 -0.72 -0.27 3.73
C HIS A 15 -0.92 -1.15 4.97
N VAL A 16 -0.51 -0.69 6.16
CA VAL A 16 -0.87 -1.36 7.42
C VAL A 16 -2.38 -1.32 7.62
N TYR A 17 -3.01 -0.18 7.36
CA TYR A 17 -4.46 -0.05 7.47
C TYR A 17 -5.17 -1.01 6.51
N ILE A 18 -4.71 -1.09 5.26
CA ILE A 18 -5.27 -2.02 4.27
C ILE A 18 -5.10 -3.47 4.74
N LEU A 19 -3.92 -3.81 5.30
CA LEU A 19 -3.68 -5.13 5.89
C LEU A 19 -4.74 -5.46 6.95
N VAL A 20 -5.00 -4.53 7.85
CA VAL A 20 -5.99 -4.74 8.92
C VAL A 20 -7.37 -5.00 8.34
N LEU A 21 -7.79 -4.21 7.35
CA LEU A 21 -9.07 -4.39 6.68
C LEU A 21 -9.15 -5.76 5.98
N GLU A 22 -8.09 -6.15 5.30
CA GLU A 22 -8.10 -7.38 4.49
C GLU A 22 -7.91 -8.64 5.32
N MET A 23 -7.10 -8.60 6.36
CA MET A 23 -6.81 -9.78 7.17
C MET A 23 -7.82 -9.99 8.31
N PHE A 24 -8.32 -8.92 8.89
CA PHE A 24 -9.10 -9.02 10.13
C PHE A 24 -10.52 -8.47 10.02
N LEU A 25 -10.79 -7.57 9.09
CA LEU A 25 -12.08 -6.88 9.00
C LEU A 25 -12.78 -7.06 7.65
N TRP A 26 -12.33 -8.00 6.84
CA TRP A 26 -12.84 -8.18 5.47
C TRP A 26 -14.35 -8.38 5.43
N ASP A 27 -14.89 -9.22 6.32
CA ASP A 27 -16.31 -9.53 6.42
C ASP A 27 -17.00 -8.77 7.56
N LYS A 28 -16.35 -7.73 8.09
CA LYS A 28 -16.92 -6.83 9.10
C LYS A 28 -17.42 -5.55 8.45
N PRO A 29 -18.26 -4.76 9.14
CA PRO A 29 -18.81 -3.53 8.55
C PRO A 29 -17.75 -2.59 7.97
N GLN A 30 -16.61 -2.43 8.64
CA GLN A 30 -15.55 -1.53 8.18
C GLN A 30 -14.96 -1.99 6.85
N GLY A 31 -14.67 -3.29 6.73
CA GLY A 31 -14.12 -3.85 5.50
C GLY A 31 -15.14 -3.86 4.36
N LEU A 32 -16.37 -4.22 4.64
CA LEU A 32 -17.43 -4.22 3.65
C LEU A 32 -17.62 -2.83 3.07
N LYS A 33 -17.64 -1.81 3.91
CA LYS A 33 -17.81 -0.43 3.47
C LYS A 33 -16.60 0.06 2.67
N ALA A 34 -15.39 -0.24 3.14
CA ALA A 34 -14.17 0.24 2.51
C ALA A 34 -13.99 -0.30 1.08
N PHE A 35 -14.37 -1.56 0.86
CA PHE A 35 -14.20 -2.22 -0.43
C PHE A 35 -15.50 -2.34 -1.24
N GLY A 36 -16.60 -1.82 -0.73
CA GLY A 36 -17.88 -1.87 -1.43
C GLY A 36 -18.39 -3.29 -1.63
N ASN A 37 -18.14 -4.18 -0.67
CA ASN A 37 -18.55 -5.58 -0.71
C ASN A 37 -19.86 -5.80 0.05
N ASN A 38 -20.54 -6.91 -0.27
CA ASN A 38 -21.56 -7.46 0.59
C ASN A 38 -21.00 -8.65 1.37
N LEU A 39 -21.70 -9.07 2.42
CA LEU A 39 -21.23 -10.12 3.31
C LEU A 39 -21.04 -11.46 2.60
N GLU A 40 -21.96 -11.81 1.69
CA GLU A 40 -21.89 -13.06 0.95
C GLU A 40 -20.60 -13.15 0.12
N LYS A 41 -20.32 -12.10 -0.66
CA LYS A 41 -19.12 -12.05 -1.48
C LYS A 41 -17.85 -12.00 -0.62
N ALA A 42 -17.89 -11.28 0.49
CA ALA A 42 -16.75 -11.18 1.40
C ALA A 42 -16.40 -12.55 1.98
N LYS A 43 -17.39 -13.34 2.37
CA LYS A 43 -17.14 -14.69 2.89
C LYS A 43 -16.49 -15.60 1.86
N LEU A 44 -16.91 -15.50 0.60
CA LEU A 44 -16.34 -16.31 -0.47
C LEU A 44 -14.89 -15.95 -0.80
N THR A 45 -14.49 -14.70 -0.57
CA THR A 45 -13.17 -14.19 -0.93
C THR A 45 -12.27 -13.95 0.27
N LYS A 46 -12.69 -14.36 1.45
CA LYS A 46 -11.98 -14.02 2.70
C LYS A 46 -10.53 -14.52 2.73
N VAL A 47 -10.29 -15.76 2.32
CA VAL A 47 -8.93 -16.30 2.32
C VAL A 47 -8.04 -15.56 1.34
N LEU A 48 -8.56 -15.21 0.16
CA LEU A 48 -7.82 -14.42 -0.81
C LEU A 48 -7.47 -13.04 -0.25
N ALA A 49 -8.44 -12.41 0.43
CA ALA A 49 -8.21 -11.11 1.04
C ALA A 49 -7.16 -11.18 2.16
N GLN A 50 -7.18 -12.23 2.96
CA GLN A 50 -6.17 -12.41 4.01
C GLN A 50 -4.76 -12.52 3.43
N ASN A 51 -4.60 -13.29 2.35
CA ASN A 51 -3.31 -13.38 1.66
C ASN A 51 -2.87 -12.04 1.09
N GLN A 52 -3.79 -11.32 0.47
CA GLN A 52 -3.50 -10.00 -0.09
C GLN A 52 -3.11 -9.01 1.01
N GLY A 53 -3.77 -9.07 2.15
CA GLY A 53 -3.42 -8.24 3.30
C GLY A 53 -2.01 -8.51 3.81
N LEU A 54 -1.60 -9.77 3.84
CA LEU A 54 -0.24 -10.13 4.21
C LEU A 54 0.77 -9.52 3.25
N TYR A 55 0.50 -9.56 1.94
CA TYR A 55 1.40 -8.95 0.95
C TYR A 55 1.46 -7.43 1.09
N ASN A 56 0.35 -6.79 1.43
CA ASN A 56 0.35 -5.36 1.77
C ASN A 56 1.22 -5.08 3.00
N GLY A 57 1.26 -6.02 3.93
CA GLY A 57 2.16 -5.94 5.08
C GLY A 57 3.64 -5.97 4.68
N PHE A 58 3.99 -6.78 3.68
CA PHE A 58 5.36 -6.79 3.16
C PHE A 58 5.74 -5.46 2.54
N LEU A 59 4.82 -4.83 1.82
CA LEU A 59 5.06 -3.50 1.26
C LEU A 59 5.28 -2.46 2.36
N ALA A 60 4.42 -2.48 3.38
CA ALA A 60 4.58 -1.59 4.52
C ALA A 60 5.91 -1.82 5.23
N ALA A 61 6.28 -3.08 5.46
CA ALA A 61 7.54 -3.43 6.12
C ALA A 61 8.73 -2.90 5.34
N GLY A 62 8.72 -3.04 4.01
CA GLY A 62 9.79 -2.53 3.16
C GLY A 62 9.90 -1.01 3.20
N LEU A 63 8.76 -0.32 3.18
CA LEU A 63 8.75 1.14 3.27
C LEU A 63 9.29 1.63 4.62
N PHE A 64 8.88 1.01 5.73
CA PHE A 64 9.43 1.36 7.03
C PHE A 64 10.91 0.98 7.16
N TRP A 65 11.32 -0.14 6.56
CA TRP A 65 12.72 -0.50 6.51
C TRP A 65 13.56 0.60 5.85
N SER A 66 13.07 1.17 4.76
CA SER A 66 13.79 2.27 4.09
C SER A 66 14.00 3.47 5.03
N LEU A 67 13.05 3.71 5.94
CA LEU A 67 13.14 4.82 6.89
C LEU A 67 14.11 4.55 8.03
N LEU A 68 14.37 3.27 8.33
CA LEU A 68 15.24 2.87 9.44
C LEU A 68 16.71 2.73 9.04
N VAL A 69 16.99 2.66 7.75
CA VAL A 69 18.36 2.53 7.24
C VAL A 69 19.05 3.89 7.28
N SER A 70 20.21 3.96 7.93
CA SER A 70 20.94 5.22 8.10
C SER A 70 21.69 5.66 6.85
N ASN A 71 22.16 4.73 6.02
CA ASN A 71 22.85 5.06 4.78
C ASN A 71 21.89 5.66 3.77
N PRO A 72 22.07 6.93 3.33
CA PRO A 72 21.11 7.60 2.45
C PRO A 72 20.90 6.92 1.10
N ASP A 73 21.96 6.39 0.50
CA ASP A 73 21.84 5.74 -0.81
C ASP A 73 21.10 4.42 -0.71
N PHE A 74 21.39 3.64 0.31
CA PHE A 74 20.70 2.37 0.53
C PHE A 74 19.22 2.61 0.88
N SER A 75 18.95 3.58 1.75
CA SER A 75 17.59 3.99 2.09
C SER A 75 16.79 4.35 0.83
N ARG A 76 17.37 5.16 -0.05
CA ARG A 76 16.74 5.56 -1.31
C ARG A 76 16.46 4.36 -2.21
N THR A 77 17.42 3.44 -2.30
CA THR A 77 17.27 2.23 -3.12
C THR A 77 16.10 1.37 -2.64
N ILE A 78 16.02 1.14 -1.33
CA ILE A 78 14.92 0.36 -0.75
C ILE A 78 13.58 1.05 -1.00
N ALA A 79 13.51 2.35 -0.71
CA ALA A 79 12.28 3.12 -0.91
C ALA A 79 11.84 3.09 -2.37
N THR A 80 12.77 3.25 -3.30
CA THR A 80 12.48 3.21 -4.74
C THR A 80 11.86 1.88 -5.13
N PHE A 81 12.43 0.78 -4.65
CA PHE A 81 11.89 -0.54 -4.97
C PHE A 81 10.47 -0.72 -4.46
N PHE A 82 10.24 -0.42 -3.18
CA PHE A 82 8.92 -0.65 -2.59
C PHE A 82 7.87 0.34 -3.07
N LEU A 83 8.23 1.60 -3.30
CA LEU A 83 7.32 2.56 -3.93
C LEU A 83 6.98 2.14 -5.36
N GLY A 84 7.96 1.61 -6.08
CA GLY A 84 7.72 1.05 -7.41
C GLY A 84 6.73 -0.10 -7.37
N CYS A 85 6.86 -1.00 -6.39
CA CYS A 85 5.90 -2.09 -6.19
C CYS A 85 4.49 -1.56 -5.90
N VAL A 86 4.38 -0.55 -5.04
CA VAL A 86 3.08 0.06 -4.73
C VAL A 86 2.48 0.71 -5.96
N PHE A 87 3.30 1.41 -6.75
CA PHE A 87 2.85 2.05 -7.98
C PHE A 87 2.31 1.02 -8.98
N VAL A 88 3.07 -0.04 -9.24
CA VAL A 88 2.65 -1.09 -10.17
C VAL A 88 1.38 -1.78 -9.67
N ALA A 89 1.32 -2.11 -8.37
CA ALA A 89 0.13 -2.72 -7.78
C ALA A 89 -1.08 -1.79 -7.90
N GLY A 90 -0.89 -0.49 -7.70
CA GLY A 90 -1.96 0.49 -7.83
C GLY A 90 -2.47 0.62 -9.25
N ILE A 91 -1.59 0.61 -10.24
CA ILE A 91 -1.99 0.65 -11.65
C ILE A 91 -2.75 -0.63 -12.02
N TYR A 92 -2.19 -1.79 -11.69
CA TYR A 92 -2.83 -3.06 -12.02
C TYR A 92 -4.19 -3.20 -11.34
N GLY A 93 -4.25 -2.90 -10.05
CA GLY A 93 -5.50 -2.94 -9.30
C GLY A 93 -6.53 -1.95 -9.83
N GLY A 94 -6.08 -0.77 -10.25
CA GLY A 94 -6.94 0.25 -10.83
C GLY A 94 -7.53 -0.17 -12.17
N LEU A 95 -6.77 -0.92 -12.97
CA LEU A 95 -7.24 -1.39 -14.27
C LEU A 95 -8.12 -2.64 -14.17
N THR A 96 -7.95 -3.46 -13.14
CA THR A 96 -8.61 -4.77 -13.05
C THR A 96 -9.71 -4.83 -12.01
N ALA A 97 -9.62 -4.06 -10.93
CA ALA A 97 -10.59 -4.12 -9.82
C ALA A 97 -11.40 -2.85 -9.68
N SER A 98 -10.75 -1.71 -9.39
CA SER A 98 -11.45 -0.44 -9.17
C SER A 98 -10.52 0.73 -9.47
N LYS A 99 -10.98 1.70 -10.25
CA LYS A 99 -10.22 2.91 -10.57
C LYS A 99 -9.81 3.70 -9.33
N LYS A 100 -10.56 3.57 -8.26
CA LYS A 100 -10.27 4.20 -6.97
C LYS A 100 -8.87 3.82 -6.47
N ILE A 101 -8.40 2.60 -6.77
CA ILE A 101 -7.09 2.11 -6.34
C ILE A 101 -5.96 2.94 -6.96
N ILE A 102 -6.14 3.45 -8.18
CA ILE A 102 -5.13 4.32 -8.81
C ILE A 102 -4.89 5.55 -7.93
N TYR A 103 -5.96 6.17 -7.43
CA TYR A 103 -5.85 7.38 -6.62
C TYR A 103 -5.33 7.11 -5.20
N ILE A 104 -5.59 5.92 -4.66
CA ILE A 104 -5.20 5.57 -3.30
C ILE A 104 -3.77 5.03 -3.24
N GLN A 105 -3.34 4.26 -4.25
CA GLN A 105 -2.03 3.62 -4.26
C GLN A 105 -1.07 4.21 -5.28
N ALA A 106 -1.47 4.26 -6.55
CA ALA A 106 -0.56 4.64 -7.63
C ALA A 106 -0.14 6.10 -7.55
N VAL A 107 -1.09 7.02 -7.33
CA VAL A 107 -0.81 8.45 -7.29
C VAL A 107 0.09 8.82 -6.11
N PRO A 108 -0.18 8.39 -4.87
CA PRO A 108 0.73 8.68 -3.77
C PRO A 108 2.13 8.10 -3.97
N ALA A 109 2.23 6.88 -4.51
CA ALA A 109 3.52 6.24 -4.76
C ALA A 109 4.31 6.99 -5.82
N LEU A 110 3.66 7.42 -6.90
CA LEU A 110 4.32 8.21 -7.94
C LEU A 110 4.80 9.55 -7.37
N LEU A 111 3.97 10.22 -6.59
CA LEU A 111 4.34 11.49 -5.96
C LEU A 111 5.57 11.30 -5.06
N ALA A 112 5.57 10.26 -4.24
CA ALA A 112 6.71 9.98 -3.36
C ALA A 112 7.97 9.67 -4.16
N LEU A 113 7.88 8.92 -5.26
CA LEU A 113 9.00 8.64 -6.14
C LEU A 113 9.57 9.91 -6.75
N LEU A 114 8.70 10.81 -7.23
CA LEU A 114 9.14 12.07 -7.81
C LEU A 114 9.84 12.95 -6.77
N VAL A 115 9.28 13.07 -5.57
CA VAL A 115 9.90 13.85 -4.50
C VAL A 115 11.23 13.22 -4.09
N LEU A 116 11.31 11.90 -4.00
CA LEU A 116 12.51 11.18 -3.59
C LEU A 116 13.69 11.43 -4.55
N HIS A 117 13.42 11.52 -5.85
CA HIS A 117 14.47 11.59 -6.86
C HIS A 117 14.72 13.00 -7.41
N PHE A 118 13.73 13.90 -7.33
CA PHE A 118 13.81 15.20 -7.98
C PHE A 118 13.66 16.41 -7.05
N ALA A 119 13.43 16.19 -5.78
CA ALA A 119 13.29 17.29 -4.82
C ALA A 119 14.43 17.39 -3.77
#